data_f13db7e20e1c67327738fd47539a92ae
#
_entry.id   f13db7e20e1c67327738fd47539a92ae
#
_cell.length_a   1.000
_cell.length_b   1.000
_cell.length_c   1.000
_cell.angle_alpha   90.00
_cell.angle_beta   90.00
_cell.angle_gamma   90.00
#
_symmetry.space_group_name_H-M   'P 1'
#
loop_
_entity.id
_entity.type
_entity.pdbx_description
1 polymer ?
#
loop_
_entity_poly.entity_id
_entity_poly.type
_entity_poly.pdbx_seq_one_letter_code
_entity_poly.pdbx_strand_id
1 'polypeptide(L)'
;LQRGYNFINSPNVNFFENNYKFGFNVAIPLPNRSGFGAYRAAKIKLQSMDYERSFTQINLENKVRFHYNEVFNLQKQIRIYEDAYANYVRLFDAEQLKFSLGETTLFLLNTRENKALEALQKLLELKTKFYQAFASLNWASGQLR
;
A
#
# COMPACT_ATOMS: atom_id res chain seq x y z
N LEU A 1 -35.65 -32.62 58.81
CA LEU A 1 -35.95 -32.75 60.22
C LEU A 1 -34.88 -33.64 60.85
N GLN A 2 -33.77 -33.07 61.33
CA GLN A 2 -32.79 -33.75 62.14
C GLN A 2 -33.26 -33.71 63.59
N ARG A 3 -33.61 -34.87 64.13
CA ARG A 3 -33.85 -35.03 65.57
C ARG A 3 -32.50 -34.90 66.29
N GLY A 4 -32.32 -33.81 67.01
CA GLY A 4 -31.24 -33.68 67.97
C GLY A 4 -31.51 -34.63 69.17
N TYR A 5 -30.57 -35.54 69.41
CA TYR A 5 -30.52 -36.31 70.65
C TYR A 5 -29.91 -35.47 71.76
N ASN A 6 -30.73 -34.99 72.68
CA ASN A 6 -30.29 -34.38 73.88
C ASN A 6 -29.72 -35.42 74.86
N PHE A 7 -28.41 -35.58 74.94
CA PHE A 7 -27.76 -36.27 76.02
C PHE A 7 -27.64 -35.36 77.20
N ILE A 8 -28.67 -35.33 78.02
CA ILE A 8 -28.69 -34.68 79.30
C ILE A 8 -28.01 -35.63 80.30
N ASN A 9 -26.92 -35.21 80.89
CA ASN A 9 -26.12 -35.82 81.98
C ASN A 9 -24.80 -36.55 81.57
N SER A 10 -23.92 -35.78 80.91
CA SER A 10 -22.48 -36.09 81.04
C SER A 10 -21.74 -34.77 81.25
N PRO A 11 -21.16 -34.55 82.45
CA PRO A 11 -20.66 -33.22 82.84
C PRO A 11 -19.36 -32.81 82.15
N ASN A 12 -18.86 -33.42 81.15
CA ASN A 12 -17.61 -33.02 80.47
C ASN A 12 -17.48 -33.46 79.04
N VAL A 13 -18.50 -33.29 78.25
CA VAL A 13 -18.33 -33.45 76.79
C VAL A 13 -18.49 -32.10 76.11
N ASN A 14 -17.39 -31.41 75.92
CA ASN A 14 -17.31 -30.21 75.12
C ASN A 14 -17.47 -30.60 73.63
N PHE A 15 -18.69 -30.53 73.06
CA PHE A 15 -19.00 -30.79 71.67
C PHE A 15 -18.50 -29.73 70.74
N PHE A 16 -17.81 -28.71 71.18
CA PHE A 16 -17.35 -27.55 70.43
C PHE A 16 -15.82 -27.40 70.40
N GLU A 17 -15.06 -28.41 70.87
CA GLU A 17 -13.61 -28.33 70.74
C GLU A 17 -13.18 -28.53 69.27
N ASN A 18 -12.86 -27.44 68.63
CA ASN A 18 -11.95 -27.32 67.47
C ASN A 18 -12.26 -28.23 66.26
N ASN A 19 -13.49 -28.22 65.77
CA ASN A 19 -13.80 -28.78 64.47
C ASN A 19 -13.30 -27.87 63.32
N TYR A 20 -11.98 -27.69 63.18
CA TYR A 20 -11.38 -27.00 62.04
C TYR A 20 -11.17 -28.02 60.95
N LYS A 21 -11.87 -27.81 59.82
CA LYS A 21 -11.60 -28.52 58.55
C LYS A 21 -10.77 -27.60 57.68
N PHE A 22 -9.48 -27.87 57.52
CA PHE A 22 -8.66 -27.22 56.52
C PHE A 22 -8.67 -28.03 55.25
N GLY A 23 -9.12 -27.45 54.16
CA GLY A 23 -9.10 -28.08 52.82
C GLY A 23 -8.22 -27.27 51.90
N PHE A 24 -7.15 -27.83 51.35
CA PHE A 24 -6.40 -27.28 50.24
C PHE A 24 -6.96 -27.89 48.96
N ASN A 25 -7.49 -26.98 48.08
CA ASN A 25 -7.91 -27.42 46.78
C ASN A 25 -6.86 -26.89 45.76
N VAL A 26 -6.05 -27.80 45.20
CA VAL A 26 -5.07 -27.49 44.17
C VAL A 26 -5.62 -28.00 42.86
N ALA A 27 -6.19 -27.12 42.05
CA ALA A 27 -6.61 -27.43 40.68
C ALA A 27 -5.46 -27.10 39.70
N ILE A 28 -4.68 -28.12 39.35
CA ILE A 28 -3.67 -28.01 38.28
C ILE A 28 -4.30 -28.43 36.95
N PRO A 29 -4.52 -27.53 36.01
CA PRO A 29 -5.03 -27.91 34.66
C PRO A 29 -3.93 -28.64 33.89
N LEU A 30 -3.94 -29.94 33.92
CA LEU A 30 -3.05 -30.82 33.17
C LEU A 30 -3.85 -31.50 32.05
N PRO A 31 -3.47 -31.31 30.75
CA PRO A 31 -2.52 -30.37 30.18
C PRO A 31 -3.16 -28.99 29.93
N ASN A 32 -2.41 -27.90 30.10
CA ASN A 32 -2.85 -26.54 29.79
C ASN A 32 -2.93 -26.32 28.27
N ARG A 33 -3.89 -26.98 27.61
CA ARG A 33 -4.09 -26.95 26.16
C ARG A 33 -4.38 -25.54 25.63
N SER A 34 -5.12 -24.74 26.38
CA SER A 34 -5.45 -23.36 25.99
C SER A 34 -4.21 -22.45 26.00
N GLY A 35 -3.35 -22.55 27.01
CA GLY A 35 -2.11 -21.78 27.09
C GLY A 35 -1.11 -22.15 25.99
N PHE A 36 -0.94 -23.46 25.72
CA PHE A 36 -0.10 -23.92 24.60
C PHE A 36 -0.67 -23.51 23.24
N GLY A 37 -2.00 -23.56 23.09
CA GLY A 37 -2.69 -23.09 21.88
C GLY A 37 -2.48 -21.60 21.65
N ALA A 38 -2.67 -20.77 22.68
CA ALA A 38 -2.44 -19.34 22.63
C ALA A 38 -0.97 -18.97 22.30
N TYR A 39 -0.01 -19.67 22.91
CA TYR A 39 1.41 -19.47 22.64
C TYR A 39 1.76 -19.80 21.17
N ARG A 40 1.28 -20.95 20.64
CA ARG A 40 1.50 -21.32 19.23
C ARG A 40 0.85 -20.32 18.28
N ALA A 41 -0.39 -19.88 18.56
CA ALA A 41 -1.07 -18.87 17.77
C ALA A 41 -0.31 -17.54 17.75
N ALA A 42 0.20 -17.09 18.91
CA ALA A 42 1.03 -15.89 19.00
C ALA A 42 2.33 -16.02 18.19
N LYS A 43 2.99 -17.19 18.24
CA LYS A 43 4.21 -17.44 17.47
C LYS A 43 3.94 -17.43 15.96
N ILE A 44 2.86 -18.06 15.50
CA ILE A 44 2.46 -18.03 14.09
C ILE A 44 2.12 -16.60 13.66
N LYS A 45 1.43 -15.83 14.50
CA LYS A 45 1.11 -14.43 14.23
C LYS A 45 2.37 -13.56 14.07
N LEU A 46 3.40 -13.78 14.90
CA LEU A 46 4.69 -13.09 14.74
C LEU A 46 5.34 -13.42 13.39
N GLN A 47 5.38 -14.69 13.00
CA GLN A 47 5.92 -15.11 11.71
C GLN A 47 5.12 -14.50 10.53
N SER A 48 3.79 -14.47 10.64
CA SER A 48 2.93 -13.80 9.64
C SER A 48 3.25 -12.32 9.51
N MET A 49 3.45 -11.62 10.63
CA MET A 49 3.82 -10.19 10.63
C MET A 49 5.19 -9.95 9.98
N ASP A 50 6.17 -10.84 10.19
CA ASP A 50 7.48 -10.75 9.54
C ASP A 50 7.37 -10.94 8.01
N TYR A 51 6.54 -11.88 7.55
CA TYR A 51 6.26 -12.05 6.13
C TYR A 51 5.51 -10.86 5.54
N GLU A 52 4.51 -10.33 6.23
CA GLU A 52 3.76 -9.13 5.80
C GLU A 52 4.68 -7.91 5.69
N ARG A 53 5.60 -7.73 6.63
CA ARG A 53 6.60 -6.67 6.59
C ARG A 53 7.51 -6.81 5.35
N SER A 54 8.04 -8.01 5.13
CA SER A 54 8.91 -8.29 3.97
C SER A 54 8.16 -8.09 2.65
N PHE A 55 6.93 -8.55 2.56
CA PHE A 55 6.06 -8.34 1.40
C PHE A 55 5.77 -6.86 1.14
N THR A 56 5.47 -6.11 2.19
CA THR A 56 5.22 -4.67 2.10
C THR A 56 6.46 -3.92 1.63
N GLN A 57 7.64 -4.30 2.13
CA GLN A 57 8.91 -3.71 1.71
C GLN A 57 9.16 -3.95 0.21
N ILE A 58 9.02 -5.20 -0.25
CA ILE A 58 9.20 -5.55 -1.67
C ILE A 58 8.21 -4.79 -2.55
N ASN A 59 6.95 -4.69 -2.14
CA ASN A 59 5.93 -3.94 -2.87
C ASN A 59 6.26 -2.45 -2.96
N LEU A 60 6.77 -1.86 -1.88
CA LEU A 60 7.18 -0.45 -1.87
C LEU A 60 8.36 -0.22 -2.81
N GLU A 61 9.39 -1.06 -2.74
CA GLU A 61 10.54 -0.99 -3.66
C GLU A 61 10.10 -1.11 -5.13
N ASN A 62 9.20 -2.04 -5.42
CA ASN A 62 8.67 -2.21 -6.78
C ASN A 62 7.87 -1.00 -7.24
N LYS A 63 7.05 -0.37 -6.39
CA LYS A 63 6.34 0.87 -6.71
C LYS A 63 7.30 2.02 -7.03
N VAL A 64 8.32 2.21 -6.21
CA VAL A 64 9.33 3.25 -6.46
C VAL A 64 10.06 3.00 -7.78
N ARG A 65 10.50 1.77 -8.05
CA ARG A 65 11.15 1.39 -9.32
C ARG A 65 10.24 1.59 -10.52
N PHE A 66 8.96 1.24 -10.39
CA PHE A 66 7.97 1.42 -11.45
C PHE A 66 7.84 2.91 -11.82
N HIS A 67 7.58 3.79 -10.85
CA HIS A 67 7.42 5.21 -11.10
C HIS A 67 8.72 5.88 -11.55
N TYR A 68 9.87 5.43 -11.05
CA TYR A 68 11.17 5.90 -11.53
C TYR A 68 11.37 5.60 -13.03
N ASN A 69 11.10 4.36 -13.44
CA ASN A 69 11.20 3.96 -14.83
C ASN A 69 10.19 4.70 -15.73
N GLU A 70 8.98 4.93 -15.21
CA GLU A 70 7.95 5.70 -15.90
C GLU A 70 8.40 7.14 -16.16
N VAL A 71 8.89 7.84 -15.14
CA VAL A 71 9.45 9.20 -15.25
C VAL A 71 10.59 9.24 -16.26
N PHE A 72 11.53 8.29 -16.17
CA PHE A 72 12.67 8.22 -17.08
C PHE A 72 12.27 8.00 -18.54
N ASN A 73 11.30 7.12 -18.78
CA ASN A 73 10.79 6.86 -20.12
C ASN A 73 10.00 8.05 -20.69
N LEU A 74 9.18 8.70 -19.87
CA LEU A 74 8.44 9.90 -20.25
C LEU A 74 9.38 11.05 -20.61
N GLN A 75 10.46 11.23 -19.87
CA GLN A 75 11.47 12.25 -20.17
C GLN A 75 12.12 12.02 -21.55
N LYS A 76 12.43 10.76 -21.90
CA LYS A 76 12.95 10.42 -23.22
C LYS A 76 11.93 10.69 -24.33
N GLN A 77 10.66 10.30 -24.09
CA GLN A 77 9.58 10.55 -25.04
C GLN A 77 9.34 12.05 -25.26
N ILE A 78 9.37 12.86 -24.22
CA ILE A 78 9.22 14.31 -24.31
C ILE A 78 10.29 14.89 -25.25
N ARG A 79 11.56 14.52 -25.10
CA ARG A 79 12.63 14.99 -25.99
C ARG A 79 12.36 14.66 -27.45
N ILE A 80 11.97 13.40 -27.73
CA ILE A 80 11.65 12.96 -29.10
C ILE A 80 10.49 13.78 -29.67
N TYR A 81 9.46 14.06 -28.88
CA TYR A 81 8.31 14.83 -29.33
C TYR A 81 8.57 16.33 -29.41
N GLU A 82 9.50 16.88 -28.62
CA GLU A 82 9.99 18.26 -28.78
C GLU A 82 10.69 18.43 -30.11
N ASP A 83 11.57 17.49 -30.49
CA ASP A 83 12.25 17.48 -31.78
C ASP A 83 11.26 17.29 -32.94
N ALA A 84 10.30 16.36 -32.78
CA ALA A 84 9.26 16.12 -33.78
C ALA A 84 8.38 17.36 -34.01
N TYR A 85 7.94 18.01 -32.93
CA TYR A 85 7.17 19.25 -33.02
C TYR A 85 7.96 20.34 -33.72
N ALA A 86 9.21 20.58 -33.35
CA ALA A 86 10.08 21.57 -34.01
C ALA A 86 10.24 21.29 -35.51
N ASN A 87 10.35 20.02 -35.91
CA ASN A 87 10.43 19.62 -37.30
C ASN A 87 9.11 19.86 -38.06
N TYR A 88 7.95 19.56 -37.44
CA TYR A 88 6.65 19.84 -38.04
C TYR A 88 6.38 21.34 -38.19
N VAL A 89 6.80 22.16 -37.24
CA VAL A 89 6.73 23.62 -37.37
C VAL A 89 7.58 24.11 -38.52
N ARG A 90 8.83 23.65 -38.68
CA ARG A 90 9.68 24.00 -39.83
C ARG A 90 9.07 23.58 -41.16
N LEU A 91 8.42 22.40 -41.20
CA LEU A 91 7.72 21.95 -42.41
C LEU A 91 6.51 22.82 -42.76
N PHE A 92 5.76 23.24 -41.72
CA PHE A 92 4.65 24.19 -41.90
C PHE A 92 5.14 25.54 -42.40
N ASP A 93 6.19 26.12 -41.81
CA ASP A 93 6.77 27.39 -42.22
C ASP A 93 7.26 27.33 -43.68
N ALA A 94 7.93 26.26 -44.07
CA ALA A 94 8.38 26.04 -45.46
C ALA A 94 7.21 25.92 -46.43
N GLU A 95 6.11 25.24 -46.05
CA GLU A 95 4.90 25.08 -46.87
C GLU A 95 4.15 26.42 -47.00
N GLN A 96 4.14 27.23 -45.91
CA GLN A 96 3.57 28.58 -45.93
C GLN A 96 4.29 29.51 -46.91
N LEU A 97 5.63 29.42 -46.98
CA LEU A 97 6.43 30.15 -47.97
C LEU A 97 6.07 29.71 -49.39
N LYS A 98 6.00 28.41 -49.68
CA LYS A 98 5.60 27.87 -50.96
C LYS A 98 4.19 28.31 -51.38
N PHE A 99 3.26 28.31 -50.40
CA PHE A 99 1.90 28.78 -50.64
C PHE A 99 1.87 30.27 -51.04
N SER A 100 2.66 31.10 -50.43
CA SER A 100 2.79 32.54 -50.76
C SER A 100 3.36 32.77 -52.17
N LEU A 101 4.16 31.81 -52.66
CA LEU A 101 4.72 31.82 -54.04
C LEU A 101 3.77 31.15 -55.07
N GLY A 102 2.64 30.60 -54.64
CA GLY A 102 1.70 29.88 -55.51
C GLY A 102 2.14 28.47 -55.92
N GLU A 103 3.16 27.92 -55.25
CA GLU A 103 3.76 26.61 -55.56
C GLU A 103 3.08 25.41 -54.88
N THR A 104 2.13 25.66 -53.96
CA THR A 104 1.42 24.61 -53.22
C THR A 104 -0.05 24.95 -53.05
N THR A 105 -0.81 24.00 -52.48
CA THR A 105 -2.26 24.14 -52.28
C THR A 105 -2.57 24.42 -50.80
N LEU A 106 -3.70 25.11 -50.55
CA LEU A 106 -4.22 25.34 -49.21
C LEU A 106 -4.46 24.01 -48.45
N PHE A 107 -4.85 22.96 -49.18
CA PHE A 107 -5.03 21.64 -48.58
C PHE A 107 -3.73 21.10 -47.94
N LEU A 108 -2.61 21.24 -48.68
CA LEU A 108 -1.32 20.77 -48.17
C LEU A 108 -0.84 21.63 -46.97
N LEU A 109 -1.01 22.95 -47.04
CA LEU A 109 -0.72 23.87 -45.96
C LEU A 109 -1.50 23.49 -44.69
N ASN A 110 -2.82 23.31 -44.77
CA ASN A 110 -3.66 22.89 -43.64
C ASN A 110 -3.26 21.51 -43.09
N THR A 111 -2.84 20.60 -43.97
CA THR A 111 -2.36 19.28 -43.56
C THR A 111 -1.08 19.40 -42.69
N ARG A 112 -0.14 20.29 -43.07
CA ARG A 112 1.09 20.54 -42.30
C ARG A 112 0.79 21.21 -40.99
N GLU A 113 -0.12 22.16 -40.96
CA GLU A 113 -0.58 22.83 -39.73
C GLU A 113 -1.19 21.81 -38.75
N ASN A 114 -2.12 20.97 -39.24
CA ASN A 114 -2.74 19.95 -38.41
C ASN A 114 -1.70 18.98 -37.81
N LYS A 115 -0.67 18.60 -38.61
CA LYS A 115 0.41 17.75 -38.08
C LYS A 115 1.25 18.43 -36.99
N ALA A 116 1.52 19.72 -37.10
CA ALA A 116 2.19 20.48 -36.08
C ALA A 116 1.32 20.56 -34.78
N LEU A 117 0.01 20.81 -34.94
CA LEU A 117 -0.93 20.84 -33.79
C LEU A 117 -1.07 19.48 -33.11
N GLU A 118 -1.19 18.37 -33.87
CA GLU A 118 -1.21 17.01 -33.34
C GLU A 118 0.06 16.70 -32.54
N ALA A 119 1.23 17.10 -33.04
CA ALA A 119 2.51 16.92 -32.34
C ALA A 119 2.58 17.74 -31.05
N LEU A 120 2.11 18.98 -31.07
CA LEU A 120 2.02 19.84 -29.89
C LEU A 120 1.08 19.24 -28.84
N GLN A 121 -0.10 18.80 -29.25
CA GLN A 121 -1.05 18.15 -28.35
C GLN A 121 -0.41 16.94 -27.68
N LYS A 122 0.28 16.09 -28.45
CA LYS A 122 0.97 14.92 -27.92
C LYS A 122 2.08 15.27 -26.94
N LEU A 123 2.84 16.31 -27.24
CA LEU A 123 3.87 16.83 -26.34
C LEU A 123 3.28 17.30 -24.99
N LEU A 124 2.16 18.03 -25.03
CA LEU A 124 1.48 18.49 -23.82
C LEU A 124 0.91 17.31 -22.98
N GLU A 125 0.35 16.31 -23.64
CA GLU A 125 -0.07 15.08 -22.96
C GLU A 125 1.08 14.39 -22.24
N LEU A 126 2.24 14.26 -22.92
CA LEU A 126 3.42 13.63 -22.31
C LEU A 126 3.97 14.44 -21.15
N LYS A 127 4.01 15.77 -21.25
CA LYS A 127 4.39 16.66 -20.14
C LYS A 127 3.44 16.50 -18.95
N THR A 128 2.15 16.43 -19.18
CA THR A 128 1.16 16.19 -18.12
C THR A 128 1.39 14.85 -17.42
N LYS A 129 1.57 13.78 -18.21
CA LYS A 129 1.88 12.43 -17.65
C LYS A 129 3.18 12.42 -16.86
N PHE A 130 4.19 13.14 -17.34
CA PHE A 130 5.47 13.28 -16.63
C PHE A 130 5.29 13.90 -15.24
N TYR A 131 4.55 15.00 -15.12
CA TYR A 131 4.30 15.61 -13.80
C TYR A 131 3.47 14.71 -12.89
N GLN A 132 2.50 13.97 -13.43
CA GLN A 132 1.73 12.97 -12.67
C GLN A 132 2.62 11.85 -12.16
N ALA A 133 3.46 11.27 -13.02
CA ALA A 133 4.39 10.21 -12.66
C ALA A 133 5.44 10.70 -11.63
N PHE A 134 5.92 11.95 -11.78
CA PHE A 134 6.84 12.58 -10.85
C PHE A 134 6.22 12.78 -9.46
N ALA A 135 4.97 13.25 -9.41
CA ALA A 135 4.22 13.34 -8.14
C ALA A 135 4.02 11.97 -7.49
N SER A 136 3.69 10.95 -8.30
CA SER A 136 3.53 9.56 -7.83
C SER A 136 4.84 8.98 -7.29
N LEU A 137 5.97 9.28 -7.92
CA LEU A 137 7.31 8.89 -7.46
C LEU A 137 7.63 9.53 -6.11
N ASN A 138 7.39 10.84 -5.96
CA ASN A 138 7.61 11.55 -4.70
C ASN A 138 6.72 11.01 -3.58
N TRP A 139 5.47 10.66 -3.91
CA TRP A 139 4.58 10.01 -2.95
C TRP A 139 5.09 8.62 -2.55
N ALA A 140 5.46 7.79 -3.52
CA ALA A 140 5.96 6.44 -3.25
C ALA A 140 7.29 6.43 -2.47
N SER A 141 8.13 7.46 -2.65
CA SER A 141 9.39 7.64 -1.91
C SER A 141 9.24 8.32 -0.54
N GLY A 142 8.00 8.74 -0.17
CA GLY A 142 7.72 9.43 1.09
C GLY A 142 8.21 10.89 1.14
N GLN A 143 8.49 11.51 0.00
CA GLN A 143 8.95 12.90 -0.08
C GLN A 143 7.82 13.94 -0.15
N LEU A 144 6.59 13.49 -0.45
CA LEU A 144 5.39 14.34 -0.32
C LEU A 144 4.91 14.29 1.14
N ARG A 145 5.07 15.42 1.84
CA ARG A 145 4.44 15.70 3.14
C ARG A 145 3.24 16.61 2.95
#